data_4d00fcf989e6ba48636b7f7f09d7581e
#
_entry.id   4d00fcf989e6ba48636b7f7f09d7581e
#
_cell.length_a   1.000
_cell.length_b   1.000
_cell.length_c   1.000
_cell.angle_alpha   90.00
_cell.angle_beta   90.00
_cell.angle_gamma   90.00
#
_symmetry.space_group_name_H-M   'P 1'
#
loop_
_entity.id
_entity.type
_entity.pdbx_description
1 polymer ?
#
loop_
_entity_poly.entity_id
_entity_poly.type
_entity_poly.pdbx_seq_one_letter_code
_entity_poly.pdbx_strand_id
1 'polypeptide(L)'
;MLISSERPWAITLENSKRHIQMKRNLATLCLVACVAFSSPAARAQSASDATEAVREAISDLLDDFDGFKDSEIFRRCVYGCGSENPGNEWRDRIKTLQRQAMPREDVPTRLKDAIGELWQMGRTYARGNARKAAELRQRIETVLEDKK
;
A
#
# COMPACT_ATOMS: atom_id res chain seq x y z
N MET A 1 39.10 -21.13 -42.35
CA MET A 1 39.28 -20.91 -40.91
C MET A 1 37.94 -20.54 -40.33
N LEU A 2 37.25 -21.50 -39.71
CA LEU A 2 35.96 -21.31 -39.04
C LEU A 2 36.21 -21.34 -37.52
N ILE A 3 36.01 -20.20 -36.86
CA ILE A 3 36.11 -20.08 -35.41
C ILE A 3 34.73 -20.41 -34.83
N SER A 4 34.66 -21.57 -34.18
CA SER A 4 33.48 -22.04 -33.45
C SER A 4 33.38 -21.24 -32.13
N SER A 5 32.34 -20.45 -32.00
CA SER A 5 32.02 -19.71 -30.75
C SER A 5 31.14 -20.58 -29.86
N GLU A 6 31.75 -21.28 -28.93
CA GLU A 6 31.03 -22.01 -27.89
C GLU A 6 30.49 -21.03 -26.83
N ARG A 7 29.21 -21.14 -26.50
CA ARG A 7 28.49 -20.27 -25.54
C ARG A 7 28.57 -20.85 -24.12
N PRO A 8 29.12 -20.15 -23.12
CA PRO A 8 29.33 -20.66 -21.74
C PRO A 8 28.16 -20.38 -20.76
N TRP A 9 26.89 -20.41 -21.19
CA TRP A 9 25.79 -20.05 -20.28
C TRP A 9 24.90 -21.24 -19.83
N ALA A 10 25.23 -22.48 -20.17
CA ALA A 10 24.41 -23.65 -19.87
C ALA A 10 24.54 -24.23 -18.46
N ILE A 11 25.44 -23.73 -17.59
CA ILE A 11 25.77 -24.37 -16.31
C ILE A 11 25.03 -23.71 -15.10
N THR A 12 24.40 -22.56 -15.29
CA THR A 12 23.89 -21.78 -14.14
C THR A 12 22.43 -22.10 -13.71
N LEU A 13 21.70 -22.90 -14.50
CA LEU A 13 20.29 -23.17 -14.25
C LEU A 13 19.98 -24.38 -13.33
N GLU A 14 20.95 -25.28 -13.15
CA GLU A 14 20.71 -26.49 -12.36
C GLU A 14 20.88 -26.31 -10.84
N ASN A 15 21.68 -25.34 -10.42
CA ASN A 15 21.90 -25.04 -8.99
C ASN A 15 20.76 -24.26 -8.33
N SER A 16 19.97 -23.54 -9.12
CA SER A 16 18.83 -22.74 -8.61
C SER A 16 17.64 -23.63 -8.19
N LYS A 17 17.44 -24.76 -8.85
CA LYS A 17 16.31 -25.66 -8.57
C LYS A 17 16.47 -26.47 -7.27
N ARG A 18 17.69 -26.77 -6.83
CA ARG A 18 17.93 -27.51 -5.58
C ARG A 18 17.71 -26.67 -4.32
N HIS A 19 17.96 -25.36 -4.38
CA HIS A 19 17.77 -24.47 -3.22
C HIS A 19 16.29 -24.16 -2.92
N ILE A 20 15.42 -24.23 -3.92
CA ILE A 20 13.98 -23.97 -3.76
C ILE A 20 13.25 -25.18 -3.17
N GLN A 21 13.72 -26.39 -3.46
CA GLN A 21 13.08 -27.62 -2.96
C GLN A 21 13.30 -27.81 -1.45
N MET A 22 14.46 -27.36 -0.91
CA MET A 22 14.79 -27.54 0.50
C MET A 22 14.04 -26.59 1.44
N LYS A 23 13.59 -25.44 0.94
CA LYS A 23 12.78 -24.46 1.75
C LYS A 23 11.31 -24.83 1.85
N ARG A 24 10.78 -25.67 0.95
CA ARG A 24 9.35 -26.08 0.98
C ARG A 24 9.04 -27.15 2.04
N ASN A 25 10.01 -27.95 2.46
CA ASN A 25 9.78 -29.03 3.41
C ASN A 25 9.87 -28.61 4.89
N LEU A 26 10.45 -27.42 5.20
CA LEU A 26 10.44 -26.90 6.58
C LEU A 26 9.19 -26.09 6.92
N ALA A 27 8.47 -25.58 5.92
CA ALA A 27 7.27 -24.76 6.15
C ALA A 27 6.01 -25.58 6.45
N THR A 28 6.03 -26.90 6.16
CA THR A 28 4.82 -27.74 6.29
C THR A 28 4.66 -28.35 7.68
N LEU A 29 5.68 -28.30 8.54
CA LEU A 29 5.63 -28.92 9.87
C LEU A 29 5.21 -27.98 11.01
N CYS A 30 5.11 -26.66 10.78
CA CYS A 30 4.67 -25.68 11.80
C CYS A 30 3.18 -25.31 11.73
N LEU A 31 2.40 -25.88 10.80
CA LEU A 31 1.03 -25.41 10.51
C LEU A 31 -0.09 -26.20 11.26
N VAL A 32 0.25 -27.15 12.11
CA VAL A 32 -0.78 -27.99 12.77
C VAL A 32 -0.94 -27.72 14.28
N ALA A 33 -0.16 -26.81 14.89
CA ALA A 33 -0.19 -26.58 16.34
C ALA A 33 -0.78 -25.24 16.81
N CYS A 34 -1.29 -24.36 15.94
CA CYS A 34 -1.80 -23.03 16.32
C CYS A 34 -3.31 -22.84 16.17
N VAL A 35 -4.10 -23.90 16.18
CA VAL A 35 -5.57 -23.81 16.25
C VAL A 35 -6.02 -24.15 17.67
N ALA A 36 -5.62 -23.37 18.66
CA ALA A 36 -6.34 -23.33 19.94
C ALA A 36 -5.94 -22.06 20.72
N PHE A 37 -6.94 -21.30 21.15
CA PHE A 37 -6.87 -20.19 22.09
C PHE A 37 -6.26 -18.88 21.55
N SER A 38 -6.90 -18.27 20.54
CA SER A 38 -6.82 -16.82 20.40
C SER A 38 -7.57 -16.19 21.57
N SER A 39 -6.87 -15.83 22.64
CA SER A 39 -7.47 -15.13 23.76
C SER A 39 -8.06 -13.82 23.25
N PRO A 40 -9.17 -13.32 23.84
CA PRO A 40 -9.76 -12.03 23.44
C PRO A 40 -8.75 -10.87 23.50
N ALA A 41 -7.74 -10.95 24.38
CA ALA A 41 -6.65 -9.99 24.46
C ALA A 41 -5.76 -9.98 23.20
N ALA A 42 -5.42 -11.15 22.62
CA ALA A 42 -4.64 -11.24 21.39
C ALA A 42 -5.41 -10.68 20.18
N ARG A 43 -6.73 -10.87 20.13
CA ARG A 43 -7.59 -10.25 19.10
C ARG A 43 -7.67 -8.73 19.22
N ALA A 44 -7.80 -8.21 20.45
CA ALA A 44 -7.85 -6.77 20.70
C ALA A 44 -6.54 -6.08 20.31
N GLN A 45 -5.41 -6.70 20.61
CA GLN A 45 -4.08 -6.19 20.24
C GLN A 45 -3.89 -6.18 18.72
N SER A 46 -4.26 -7.27 18.03
CA SER A 46 -4.22 -7.34 16.57
C SER A 46 -5.11 -6.29 15.88
N ALA A 47 -6.29 -5.98 16.45
CA ALA A 47 -7.19 -4.95 15.94
C ALA A 47 -6.61 -3.53 16.12
N SER A 48 -5.97 -3.27 17.27
CA SER A 48 -5.28 -2.01 17.55
C SER A 48 -4.13 -1.78 16.55
N ASP A 49 -3.29 -2.82 16.35
CA ASP A 49 -2.13 -2.76 15.45
C ASP A 49 -2.57 -2.52 14.00
N ALA A 50 -3.67 -3.15 13.57
CA ALA A 50 -4.23 -2.95 12.25
C ALA A 50 -4.79 -1.54 12.03
N THR A 51 -5.47 -1.00 13.03
CA THR A 51 -6.00 0.37 13.01
C THR A 51 -4.86 1.38 12.91
N GLU A 52 -3.79 1.19 13.69
CA GLU A 52 -2.63 2.07 13.67
C GLU A 52 -1.87 1.99 12.34
N ALA A 53 -1.69 0.79 11.77
CA ALA A 53 -1.08 0.62 10.46
C ALA A 53 -1.88 1.34 9.34
N VAL A 54 -3.22 1.37 9.43
CA VAL A 54 -4.04 2.12 8.49
C VAL A 54 -3.89 3.63 8.69
N ARG A 55 -3.76 4.13 9.94
CA ARG A 55 -3.51 5.55 10.24
C ARG A 55 -2.17 5.99 9.66
N GLU A 56 -1.12 5.23 9.92
CA GLU A 56 0.23 5.50 9.41
C GLU A 56 0.21 5.54 7.87
N ALA A 57 -0.41 4.57 7.21
CA ALA A 57 -0.52 4.55 5.76
C ALA A 57 -1.30 5.75 5.18
N ILE A 58 -2.33 6.25 5.88
CA ILE A 58 -3.05 7.47 5.47
C ILE A 58 -2.15 8.70 5.64
N SER A 59 -1.40 8.79 6.75
CA SER A 59 -0.45 9.89 7.00
C SER A 59 0.62 9.94 5.93
N ASP A 60 1.25 8.81 5.62
CA ASP A 60 2.25 8.70 4.54
C ASP A 60 1.71 9.16 3.19
N LEU A 61 0.45 8.81 2.88
CA LEU A 61 -0.19 9.23 1.65
C LEU A 61 -0.48 10.74 1.59
N LEU A 62 -0.71 11.39 2.74
CA LEU A 62 -0.82 12.84 2.81
C LEU A 62 0.53 13.52 2.58
N ASP A 63 1.59 12.99 3.17
CA ASP A 63 2.96 13.51 3.02
C ASP A 63 3.45 13.34 1.57
N ASP A 64 3.21 12.18 0.96
CA ASP A 64 3.49 11.96 -0.46
C ASP A 64 2.76 12.96 -1.34
N PHE A 65 1.46 13.20 -1.08
CA PHE A 65 0.69 14.18 -1.83
C PHE A 65 1.30 15.57 -1.76
N ASP A 66 1.74 15.99 -0.57
CA ASP A 66 2.43 17.28 -0.40
C ASP A 66 3.73 17.36 -1.19
N GLY A 67 4.44 16.26 -1.32
CA GLY A 67 5.68 16.18 -2.09
C GLY A 67 5.51 16.41 -3.59
N PHE A 68 4.36 16.03 -4.17
CA PHE A 68 4.19 16.10 -5.62
C PHE A 68 3.03 16.97 -6.13
N LYS A 69 2.11 17.43 -5.25
CA LYS A 69 0.88 18.16 -5.65
C LYS A 69 1.14 19.38 -6.56
N ASP A 70 2.28 20.03 -6.38
CA ASP A 70 2.68 21.20 -7.13
C ASP A 70 3.52 20.88 -8.37
N SER A 71 3.82 19.60 -8.62
CA SER A 71 4.55 19.20 -9.83
C SER A 71 3.75 19.52 -11.09
N GLU A 72 4.44 19.96 -12.14
CA GLU A 72 3.82 20.32 -13.42
C GLU A 72 3.10 19.11 -14.04
N ILE A 73 3.67 17.91 -13.90
CA ILE A 73 3.10 16.68 -14.43
C ILE A 73 1.75 16.38 -13.77
N PHE A 74 1.66 16.52 -12.45
CA PHE A 74 0.42 16.27 -11.71
C PHE A 74 -0.66 17.33 -12.04
N ARG A 75 -0.27 18.62 -12.16
CA ARG A 75 -1.20 19.69 -12.53
C ARG A 75 -1.78 19.54 -13.93
N ARG A 76 -0.97 19.08 -14.88
CA ARG A 76 -1.44 18.85 -16.26
C ARG A 76 -2.33 17.63 -16.39
N CYS A 77 -2.05 16.62 -15.61
CA CYS A 77 -2.74 15.35 -15.71
C CYS A 77 -2.75 14.64 -14.35
N VAL A 78 -3.90 14.62 -13.72
CA VAL A 78 -4.06 14.03 -12.39
C VAL A 78 -3.66 12.56 -12.35
N TYR A 79 -3.99 11.82 -13.40
CA TYR A 79 -3.71 10.39 -13.54
C TYR A 79 -3.58 10.05 -15.03
N GLY A 80 -2.67 9.16 -15.32
CA GLY A 80 -2.41 8.75 -16.70
C GLY A 80 -1.13 9.42 -17.23
N CYS A 81 -1.06 10.17 -18.17
CA CYS A 81 0.05 10.98 -18.72
C CYS A 81 1.47 10.43 -18.51
N GLY A 82 1.66 9.12 -18.77
CA GLY A 82 2.96 8.46 -18.67
C GLY A 82 3.25 7.84 -17.30
N SER A 83 4.26 6.96 -17.30
CA SER A 83 4.70 6.23 -16.10
C SER A 83 5.36 7.10 -15.04
N GLU A 84 5.83 8.29 -15.43
CA GLU A 84 6.55 9.22 -14.54
C GLU A 84 5.62 10.10 -13.70
N ASN A 85 4.30 10.01 -13.88
CA ASN A 85 3.36 10.81 -13.10
C ASN A 85 3.23 10.23 -11.68
N PRO A 86 3.69 10.95 -10.62
CA PRO A 86 3.64 10.48 -9.24
C PRO A 86 2.20 10.24 -8.75
N GLY A 87 1.22 10.91 -9.34
CA GLY A 87 -0.20 10.67 -9.05
C GLY A 87 -0.67 9.27 -9.38
N ASN A 88 -0.02 8.56 -10.31
CA ASN A 88 -0.38 7.17 -10.63
C ASN A 88 -0.01 6.22 -9.50
N GLU A 89 1.22 6.32 -8.98
CA GLU A 89 1.69 5.50 -7.86
C GLU A 89 0.86 5.79 -6.60
N TRP A 90 0.68 7.06 -6.28
CA TRP A 90 -0.15 7.50 -5.15
C TRP A 90 -1.57 6.93 -5.23
N ARG A 91 -2.21 7.00 -6.39
CA ARG A 91 -3.52 6.40 -6.65
C ARG A 91 -3.53 4.88 -6.39
N ASP A 92 -2.51 4.18 -6.88
CA ASP A 92 -2.47 2.72 -6.76
C ASP A 92 -2.16 2.28 -5.32
N ARG A 93 -1.43 3.08 -4.56
CA ARG A 93 -1.28 2.91 -3.10
C ARG A 93 -2.61 3.12 -2.36
N ILE A 94 -3.40 4.16 -2.69
CA ILE A 94 -4.75 4.34 -2.12
C ILE A 94 -5.65 3.14 -2.42
N LYS A 95 -5.68 2.65 -3.66
CA LYS A 95 -6.48 1.47 -4.02
C LYS A 95 -6.03 0.21 -3.27
N THR A 96 -4.74 0.07 -3.04
CA THR A 96 -4.20 -1.06 -2.28
C THR A 96 -4.63 -0.97 -0.82
N LEU A 97 -4.48 0.20 -0.18
CA LEU A 97 -4.94 0.45 1.17
C LEU A 97 -6.46 0.23 1.30
N GLN A 98 -7.23 0.69 0.33
CA GLN A 98 -8.68 0.49 0.31
C GLN A 98 -9.04 -1.00 0.26
N ARG A 99 -8.40 -1.79 -0.61
CA ARG A 99 -8.63 -3.25 -0.69
C ARG A 99 -8.25 -3.98 0.59
N GLN A 100 -7.26 -3.50 1.32
CA GLN A 100 -6.80 -4.09 2.58
C GLN A 100 -7.70 -3.71 3.76
N ALA A 101 -8.14 -2.45 3.83
CA ALA A 101 -8.89 -1.91 4.96
C ALA A 101 -10.40 -2.17 4.89
N MET A 102 -11.02 -2.12 3.68
CA MET A 102 -12.47 -2.21 3.53
C MET A 102 -13.09 -3.51 4.06
N PRO A 103 -12.52 -4.71 3.83
CA PRO A 103 -13.08 -5.97 4.31
C PRO A 103 -12.85 -6.20 5.81
N ARG A 104 -12.02 -5.42 6.47
CA ARG A 104 -11.66 -5.62 7.87
C ARG A 104 -12.70 -4.99 8.79
N GLU A 105 -13.31 -5.78 9.64
CA GLU A 105 -14.28 -5.31 10.65
C GLU A 105 -13.61 -4.56 11.81
N ASP A 106 -12.33 -4.85 12.07
CA ASP A 106 -11.51 -4.24 13.11
C ASP A 106 -10.99 -2.83 12.75
N VAL A 107 -11.12 -2.41 11.49
CA VAL A 107 -10.79 -1.05 11.06
C VAL A 107 -12.03 -0.16 11.17
N PRO A 108 -11.98 0.94 11.94
CA PRO A 108 -13.10 1.88 12.10
C PRO A 108 -13.60 2.45 10.78
N THR A 109 -14.92 2.57 10.63
CA THR A 109 -15.57 3.12 9.41
C THR A 109 -15.02 4.50 9.05
N ARG A 110 -14.78 5.38 10.04
CA ARG A 110 -14.21 6.70 9.80
C ARG A 110 -12.84 6.68 9.11
N LEU A 111 -11.99 5.68 9.40
CA LEU A 111 -10.72 5.52 8.69
C LEU A 111 -10.93 5.02 7.25
N LYS A 112 -11.92 4.17 7.03
CA LYS A 112 -12.32 3.74 5.68
C LYS A 112 -12.83 4.92 4.85
N ASP A 113 -13.63 5.80 5.47
CA ASP A 113 -14.12 7.02 4.83
C ASP A 113 -12.97 7.98 4.51
N ALA A 114 -12.00 8.13 5.43
CA ALA A 114 -10.80 8.94 5.20
C ALA A 114 -9.98 8.46 3.99
N ILE A 115 -9.86 7.14 3.76
CA ILE A 115 -9.23 6.59 2.56
C ILE A 115 -9.97 7.03 1.28
N GLY A 116 -11.31 7.05 1.32
CA GLY A 116 -12.14 7.55 0.21
C GLY A 116 -11.95 9.05 -0.04
N GLU A 117 -11.79 9.83 1.03
CA GLU A 117 -11.56 11.29 0.96
C GLU A 117 -10.18 11.64 0.41
N LEU A 118 -9.13 10.84 0.64
CA LEU A 118 -7.82 11.01 0.01
C LEU A 118 -7.94 11.06 -1.51
N TRP A 119 -8.68 10.13 -2.09
CA TRP A 119 -8.91 10.10 -3.54
C TRP A 119 -9.63 11.36 -4.04
N GLN A 120 -10.66 11.79 -3.32
CA GLN A 120 -11.42 12.99 -3.66
C GLN A 120 -10.57 14.25 -3.53
N MET A 121 -9.72 14.33 -2.51
CA MET A 121 -8.80 15.43 -2.26
C MET A 121 -7.86 15.63 -3.46
N GLY A 122 -7.16 14.58 -3.89
CA GLY A 122 -6.24 14.66 -5.03
C GLY A 122 -6.94 15.11 -6.32
N ARG A 123 -8.11 14.55 -6.63
CA ARG A 123 -8.90 14.96 -7.80
C ARG A 123 -9.39 16.40 -7.72
N THR A 124 -9.74 16.85 -6.53
CA THR A 124 -10.28 18.19 -6.32
C THR A 124 -9.17 19.24 -6.45
N TYR A 125 -8.00 18.95 -5.89
CA TYR A 125 -6.82 19.80 -6.03
C TYR A 125 -6.40 19.98 -7.49
N ALA A 126 -6.28 18.88 -8.20
CA ALA A 126 -5.85 18.91 -9.60
C ALA A 126 -6.85 19.58 -10.55
N ARG A 127 -8.12 19.70 -10.17
CA ARG A 127 -9.12 20.51 -10.88
C ARG A 127 -9.05 22.01 -10.54
N GLY A 128 -8.02 22.44 -9.81
CA GLY A 128 -7.82 23.84 -9.42
C GLY A 128 -8.64 24.29 -8.21
N ASN A 129 -9.33 23.37 -7.52
CA ASN A 129 -10.10 23.71 -6.32
C ASN A 129 -9.29 23.42 -5.03
N ALA A 130 -8.21 24.19 -4.85
CA ALA A 130 -7.31 24.03 -3.72
C ALA A 130 -8.01 24.21 -2.36
N ARG A 131 -8.98 25.12 -2.26
CA ARG A 131 -9.73 25.36 -1.02
C ARG A 131 -10.52 24.10 -0.59
N LYS A 132 -11.28 23.51 -1.51
CA LYS A 132 -12.04 22.30 -1.22
C LYS A 132 -11.13 21.09 -0.93
N ALA A 133 -9.98 21.02 -1.58
CA ALA A 133 -8.97 19.99 -1.27
C ALA A 133 -8.42 20.17 0.15
N ALA A 134 -8.17 21.40 0.59
CA ALA A 134 -7.75 21.68 1.97
C ALA A 134 -8.82 21.32 3.01
N GLU A 135 -10.10 21.58 2.72
CA GLU A 135 -11.22 21.17 3.58
C GLU A 135 -11.28 19.63 3.73
N LEU A 136 -11.07 18.89 2.64
CA LEU A 136 -11.00 17.42 2.68
C LEU A 136 -9.80 16.95 3.51
N ARG A 137 -8.63 17.55 3.30
CA ARG A 137 -7.43 17.27 4.07
C ARG A 137 -7.65 17.43 5.57
N GLN A 138 -8.21 18.57 5.98
CA GLN A 138 -8.48 18.86 7.39
C GLN A 138 -9.40 17.80 8.02
N ARG A 139 -10.40 17.30 7.29
CA ARG A 139 -11.26 16.22 7.79
C ARG A 139 -10.49 14.92 7.99
N ILE A 140 -9.61 14.55 7.03
CA ILE A 140 -8.76 13.38 7.15
C ILE A 140 -7.85 13.50 8.38
N GLU A 141 -7.19 14.64 8.55
CA GLU A 141 -6.31 14.92 9.69
C GLU A 141 -7.07 14.82 11.02
N THR A 142 -8.29 15.37 11.10
CA THR A 142 -9.15 15.23 12.29
C THR A 142 -9.43 13.75 12.62
N VAL A 143 -9.67 12.91 11.61
CA VAL A 143 -9.88 11.47 11.82
C VAL A 143 -8.61 10.77 12.32
N LEU A 144 -7.43 11.22 11.85
CA LEU A 144 -6.14 10.68 12.31
C LEU A 144 -5.81 11.06 13.76
N GLU A 145 -6.19 12.27 14.20
CA GLU A 145 -5.97 12.76 15.56
C GLU A 145 -6.90 12.10 16.58
N ASP A 146 -8.09 11.66 16.14
CA ASP A 146 -9.08 11.03 17.02
C ASP A 146 -8.66 9.59 17.36
N LYS A 147 -7.98 9.42 18.50
CA LYS A 147 -7.49 8.12 19.02
C LYS A 147 -8.53 7.30 19.79
N LYS A 148 -9.81 7.69 19.73
CA LYS A 148 -10.91 6.98 20.42
C LYS A 148 -11.57 5.92 19.54
#